data_990a6f5adead46951b88221b4c8ce876
#
_entry.id   990a6f5adead46951b88221b4c8ce876
#
_cell.length_a   1.000
_cell.length_b   1.000
_cell.length_c   1.000
_cell.angle_alpha   90.00
_cell.angle_beta   90.00
_cell.angle_gamma   90.00
#
_symmetry.space_group_name_H-M   'P 1'
#
loop_
_entity.id
_entity.type
_entity.pdbx_description
1 polymer ?
#
loop_
_entity_poly.entity_id
_entity_poly.type
_entity_poly.pdbx_seq_one_letter_code
_entity_poly.pdbx_strand_id
1 'polypeptide(L)'
;MKILSHILYVTLLLLSNVSCYKVFIEKEKAHHVLRKRANHLLEEIRPGNLERECYEETCSREEAREIFKSQEKTTEFWYHYKDLSPCKENPCQNGGICQQYHYTYTCLCPPLYAGRHCENVRQECWYKNGGCWQYCTDTPRALSVTCSCANGYTLEEDGKKCAPAVKFPCGLTAGSSRSLLDLELESDELFNTDYNITTRSPPSRTPTVSKPRKLNETLELSLSNETASAQTMNNPSATMSSQHLGGIKNDTNSSYISVGGYGPLENSATNMNHTNRTDNGHGYSESTLADEHARIVGGMLCELGQCPWQVLIRTIRGVDFCGGSLISARWVLSAAHCFEDVVPHHVTIGDYDKNLRDRDEQKILVLQVFSHPYYLGEYYDHDIGLLYLRNPAVFGEYSRPICLPSPSLGRLLTQEGEVGQVSGWGSTRYLGRASRFLLKVRLPVVSQEACTASTENVLTGNMFCAGYSIEAKDACKGDSGGPFAVLYRNSWYLVGVVSWGEGCAAEGKYGVYTRVSNYISWIKDTIIETEGFDESLVQTL
;
A
#
# COMPACT_ATOMS: atom_id res chain seq x y z
N MET A 1 -47.17 -49.77 -8.11
CA MET A 1 -46.26 -48.73 -7.55
C MET A 1 -46.64 -48.24 -6.16
N LYS A 2 -47.89 -48.14 -5.75
CA LYS A 2 -48.30 -47.66 -4.39
C LYS A 2 -47.99 -48.65 -3.26
N ILE A 3 -48.03 -49.97 -3.51
CA ILE A 3 -47.77 -50.98 -2.47
C ILE A 3 -46.28 -51.09 -2.12
N LEU A 4 -45.36 -50.90 -3.10
CA LEU A 4 -43.90 -50.90 -2.85
C LEU A 4 -43.46 -49.70 -2.02
N SER A 5 -44.10 -48.55 -2.19
CA SER A 5 -43.81 -47.32 -1.44
C SER A 5 -44.25 -47.45 0.02
N HIS A 6 -45.38 -48.13 0.30
CA HIS A 6 -45.84 -48.39 1.68
C HIS A 6 -44.98 -49.41 2.43
N ILE A 7 -44.49 -50.43 1.72
CA ILE A 7 -43.59 -51.42 2.32
C ILE A 7 -42.24 -50.76 2.66
N LEU A 8 -41.71 -49.89 1.79
CA LEU A 8 -40.47 -49.15 2.07
C LEU A 8 -40.61 -48.18 3.22
N TYR A 9 -41.77 -47.53 3.36
CA TYR A 9 -42.05 -46.60 4.47
C TYR A 9 -42.20 -47.32 5.83
N VAL A 10 -42.85 -48.50 5.86
CA VAL A 10 -43.00 -49.32 7.03
C VAL A 10 -41.66 -49.95 7.46
N THR A 11 -40.80 -50.34 6.50
CA THR A 11 -39.46 -50.86 6.84
C THR A 11 -38.53 -49.75 7.35
N LEU A 12 -38.66 -48.53 6.84
CA LEU A 12 -37.91 -47.35 7.38
C LEU A 12 -38.37 -46.97 8.80
N LEU A 13 -39.66 -47.06 9.11
CA LEU A 13 -40.21 -46.82 10.47
C LEU A 13 -39.86 -47.92 11.47
N LEU A 14 -39.68 -49.17 11.00
CA LEU A 14 -39.21 -50.25 11.86
C LEU A 14 -37.71 -50.20 12.14
N LEU A 15 -36.91 -49.59 11.25
CA LEU A 15 -35.48 -49.36 11.46
C LEU A 15 -35.17 -48.15 12.36
N SER A 16 -36.13 -47.24 12.55
CA SER A 16 -35.94 -46.09 13.46
C SER A 16 -36.15 -46.41 14.95
N ASN A 17 -36.58 -47.62 15.28
CA ASN A 17 -36.75 -48.07 16.66
C ASN A 17 -35.64 -49.01 17.16
N VAL A 18 -34.48 -49.04 16.51
CA VAL A 18 -33.30 -49.66 17.08
C VAL A 18 -32.78 -48.75 18.18
N SER A 19 -33.26 -48.91 19.38
CA SER A 19 -32.66 -48.35 20.59
C SER A 19 -31.19 -48.75 20.60
N CYS A 20 -30.31 -47.81 20.37
CA CYS A 20 -28.90 -47.99 20.60
C CYS A 20 -28.71 -48.21 22.10
N TYR A 21 -28.63 -49.45 22.50
CA TYR A 21 -28.26 -49.78 23.88
C TYR A 21 -26.88 -49.17 24.10
N LYS A 22 -26.79 -48.25 25.11
CA LYS A 22 -25.50 -47.72 25.57
C LYS A 22 -24.67 -48.91 26.02
N VAL A 23 -23.73 -49.35 25.22
CA VAL A 23 -22.75 -50.39 25.53
C VAL A 23 -21.78 -49.95 26.62
N PHE A 24 -21.72 -48.64 26.87
CA PHE A 24 -20.82 -48.04 27.86
C PHE A 24 -21.61 -47.72 29.14
N ILE A 25 -21.11 -48.20 30.26
CA ILE A 25 -21.62 -47.88 31.59
C ILE A 25 -21.14 -46.48 31.96
N GLU A 26 -22.04 -45.65 32.50
CA GLU A 26 -21.68 -44.31 33.00
C GLU A 26 -20.55 -44.40 34.04
N LYS A 27 -19.62 -43.47 34.02
CA LYS A 27 -18.41 -43.45 34.85
C LYS A 27 -18.70 -43.72 36.35
N GLU A 28 -19.78 -43.17 36.87
CA GLU A 28 -20.21 -43.38 38.26
C GLU A 28 -20.65 -44.81 38.56
N LYS A 29 -21.34 -45.45 37.62
CA LYS A 29 -21.74 -46.87 37.76
C LYS A 29 -20.57 -47.82 37.53
N ALA A 30 -19.63 -47.46 36.67
CA ALA A 30 -18.40 -48.21 36.48
C ALA A 30 -17.52 -48.21 37.74
N HIS A 31 -17.45 -47.09 38.45
CA HIS A 31 -16.77 -47.02 39.75
C HIS A 31 -17.38 -47.91 40.83
N HIS A 32 -18.68 -48.22 40.78
CA HIS A 32 -19.33 -49.12 41.70
C HIS A 32 -19.05 -50.60 41.40
N VAL A 33 -18.81 -50.95 40.17
CA VAL A 33 -18.52 -52.32 39.71
C VAL A 33 -17.03 -52.64 39.82
N LEU A 34 -16.17 -51.64 39.57
CA LEU A 34 -14.73 -51.75 39.72
C LEU A 34 -14.34 -51.38 41.16
N ARG A 35 -14.45 -52.29 42.07
CA ARG A 35 -13.86 -52.13 43.40
C ARG A 35 -12.37 -52.19 43.29
N LYS A 36 -11.68 -51.15 43.79
CA LYS A 36 -10.22 -51.17 43.98
C LYS A 36 -9.85 -52.39 44.79
N ARG A 37 -8.99 -53.22 44.26
CA ARG A 37 -8.41 -54.33 45.02
C ARG A 37 -7.49 -53.76 46.09
N ALA A 38 -7.65 -54.18 47.32
CA ALA A 38 -6.76 -53.86 48.43
C ALA A 38 -5.42 -54.59 48.22
N ASN A 39 -4.30 -53.93 48.56
CA ASN A 39 -2.98 -54.52 48.49
C ASN A 39 -2.89 -55.81 49.23
N HIS A 40 -2.36 -56.83 48.59
CA HIS A 40 -2.14 -58.15 49.19
C HIS A 40 -0.78 -58.18 49.89
N LEU A 41 -0.68 -58.85 51.04
CA LEU A 41 0.51 -58.87 51.91
C LEU A 41 1.88 -59.31 51.25
N LEU A 42 1.88 -59.71 49.98
CA LEU A 42 3.07 -60.14 49.21
C LEU A 42 3.20 -59.41 47.88
N GLU A 43 2.59 -58.24 47.73
CA GLU A 43 2.53 -57.52 46.47
C GLU A 43 3.88 -56.88 46.11
N GLU A 44 4.63 -56.44 47.09
CA GLU A 44 5.99 -55.84 46.93
C GLU A 44 7.04 -56.79 46.38
N ILE A 45 6.78 -58.12 46.35
CA ILE A 45 7.70 -59.15 45.83
C ILE A 45 7.51 -59.38 44.32
N ARG A 46 6.42 -58.88 43.73
CA ARG A 46 6.16 -59.07 42.30
C ARG A 46 6.67 -57.86 41.51
N PRO A 47 7.24 -58.10 40.31
CA PRO A 47 7.66 -56.99 39.48
C PRO A 47 6.49 -56.06 39.16
N GLY A 48 6.67 -54.73 39.28
CA GLY A 48 5.67 -53.71 39.06
C GLY A 48 5.02 -53.84 37.67
N ASN A 49 3.67 -53.81 37.62
CA ASN A 49 2.90 -53.85 36.40
C ASN A 49 2.04 -52.56 36.35
N LEU A 50 2.17 -51.82 35.27
CA LEU A 50 1.51 -50.53 35.05
C LEU A 50 -0.02 -50.60 35.24
N GLU A 51 -0.64 -51.68 34.77
CA GLU A 51 -2.09 -51.83 34.81
C GLU A 51 -2.56 -52.01 36.25
N ARG A 52 -1.89 -52.83 37.02
CA ARG A 52 -2.22 -53.11 38.42
C ARG A 52 -1.96 -51.88 39.31
N GLU A 53 -0.74 -51.32 39.22
CA GLU A 53 -0.30 -50.27 40.15
C GLU A 53 -0.93 -48.91 39.84
N CYS A 54 -1.12 -48.59 38.53
CA CYS A 54 -1.50 -47.24 38.13
C CYS A 54 -2.93 -47.11 37.58
N TYR A 55 -3.51 -48.19 37.01
CA TYR A 55 -4.87 -48.13 36.45
C TYR A 55 -5.93 -48.80 37.36
N GLU A 56 -5.58 -49.90 38.08
CA GLU A 56 -6.47 -50.52 39.04
C GLU A 56 -6.39 -49.83 40.41
N GLU A 57 -5.24 -49.29 40.78
CA GLU A 57 -4.98 -48.55 42.01
C GLU A 57 -4.51 -47.09 41.75
N THR A 58 -4.29 -46.35 42.84
CA THR A 58 -3.73 -44.99 42.73
C THR A 58 -2.21 -45.06 42.77
N CYS A 59 -1.59 -44.90 41.64
CA CYS A 59 -0.14 -44.97 41.49
C CYS A 59 0.58 -43.83 42.22
N SER A 60 1.71 -44.18 42.86
CA SER A 60 2.71 -43.21 43.32
C SER A 60 3.75 -42.96 42.23
N ARG A 61 4.49 -41.85 42.35
CA ARG A 61 5.55 -41.55 41.38
C ARG A 61 6.73 -42.56 41.48
N GLU A 62 6.90 -43.15 42.61
CA GLU A 62 7.94 -44.14 42.87
C GLU A 62 7.59 -45.48 42.23
N GLU A 63 6.38 -45.95 42.35
CA GLU A 63 5.86 -47.14 41.66
C GLU A 63 5.95 -46.99 40.13
N ALA A 64 5.57 -45.83 39.59
CA ALA A 64 5.76 -45.54 38.17
C ALA A 64 7.24 -45.55 37.75
N ARG A 65 8.16 -45.09 38.62
CA ARG A 65 9.58 -45.12 38.38
C ARG A 65 10.16 -46.54 38.36
N GLU A 66 9.68 -47.42 39.22
CA GLU A 66 10.08 -48.82 39.24
C GLU A 66 9.62 -49.55 37.97
N ILE A 67 8.45 -49.22 37.46
CA ILE A 67 7.90 -49.81 36.23
C ILE A 67 8.72 -49.35 35.00
N PHE A 68 8.90 -48.04 34.85
CA PHE A 68 9.52 -47.47 33.64
C PHE A 68 11.04 -47.51 33.65
N LYS A 69 11.67 -47.64 34.83
CA LYS A 69 13.16 -47.68 35.01
C LYS A 69 13.93 -46.55 34.31
N SER A 70 13.21 -45.50 33.87
CA SER A 70 13.73 -44.31 33.20
C SER A 70 13.04 -43.10 33.77
N GLN A 71 13.82 -42.12 34.19
CA GLN A 71 13.27 -40.87 34.74
C GLN A 71 12.45 -40.08 33.71
N GLU A 72 12.83 -40.09 32.45
CA GLU A 72 12.12 -39.43 31.35
C GLU A 72 10.74 -40.08 31.15
N LYS A 73 10.67 -41.38 30.95
CA LYS A 73 9.43 -42.12 30.75
C LYS A 73 8.50 -42.03 31.96
N THR A 74 9.06 -42.05 33.18
CA THR A 74 8.30 -41.85 34.42
C THR A 74 7.69 -40.45 34.46
N THR A 75 8.45 -39.43 34.07
CA THR A 75 7.96 -38.04 34.06
C THR A 75 6.88 -37.85 33.01
N GLU A 76 7.08 -38.38 31.81
CA GLU A 76 6.10 -38.35 30.72
C GLU A 76 4.77 -39.02 31.13
N PHE A 77 4.84 -40.26 31.66
CA PHE A 77 3.68 -40.96 32.19
C PHE A 77 3.00 -40.15 33.29
N TRP A 78 3.75 -39.60 34.24
CA TRP A 78 3.23 -38.86 35.37
C TRP A 78 2.47 -37.59 34.98
N TYR A 79 2.95 -36.89 33.96
CA TYR A 79 2.24 -35.76 33.43
C TYR A 79 0.87 -36.14 32.87
N HIS A 80 0.81 -37.21 32.10
CA HIS A 80 -0.47 -37.71 31.58
C HIS A 80 -1.36 -38.29 32.70
N TYR A 81 -0.82 -39.06 33.62
CA TYR A 81 -1.54 -39.70 34.69
C TYR A 81 -2.20 -38.69 35.66
N LYS A 82 -1.54 -37.63 35.99
CA LYS A 82 -2.04 -36.57 36.87
C LYS A 82 -2.72 -35.43 36.11
N ASP A 83 -2.88 -35.53 34.80
CA ASP A 83 -3.44 -34.48 33.95
C ASP A 83 -2.74 -33.11 34.16
N LEU A 84 -1.40 -33.16 34.28
CA LEU A 84 -0.54 -31.99 34.49
C LEU A 84 -0.15 -31.35 33.15
N SER A 85 -1.08 -31.32 32.17
CA SER A 85 -0.81 -30.69 30.88
C SER A 85 -0.48 -29.20 31.06
N PRO A 86 0.70 -28.73 30.60
CA PRO A 86 1.05 -27.34 30.70
C PRO A 86 0.13 -26.42 29.87
N CYS A 87 -0.64 -26.99 28.93
CA CYS A 87 -1.63 -26.27 28.14
C CYS A 87 -3.03 -26.19 28.78
N LYS A 88 -3.25 -26.79 29.95
CA LYS A 88 -4.57 -26.85 30.59
C LYS A 88 -5.12 -25.44 30.91
N GLU A 89 -4.25 -24.53 31.36
CA GLU A 89 -4.60 -23.15 31.69
C GLU A 89 -4.26 -22.17 30.56
N ASN A 90 -3.98 -22.70 29.36
CA ASN A 90 -3.56 -21.92 28.17
C ASN A 90 -2.61 -20.77 28.50
N PRO A 91 -1.29 -21.04 28.66
CA PRO A 91 -0.31 -20.03 29.03
C PRO A 91 -0.02 -19.03 27.90
N CYS A 92 -0.54 -19.28 26.69
CA CYS A 92 -0.32 -18.43 25.52
C CYS A 92 -1.29 -17.24 25.51
N GLN A 93 -0.75 -16.05 25.37
CA GLN A 93 -1.47 -14.78 25.34
C GLN A 93 -1.90 -14.42 23.91
N ASN A 94 -2.71 -13.38 23.78
CA ASN A 94 -3.06 -12.76 22.49
C ASN A 94 -3.56 -13.75 21.41
N GLY A 95 -4.30 -14.79 21.82
CA GLY A 95 -4.84 -15.78 20.89
C GLY A 95 -3.82 -16.80 20.40
N GLY A 96 -2.67 -16.91 21.04
CA GLY A 96 -1.69 -17.95 20.77
C GLY A 96 -2.23 -19.34 21.08
N ILE A 97 -1.84 -20.33 20.28
CA ILE A 97 -2.23 -21.74 20.45
C ILE A 97 -1.14 -22.46 21.22
N CYS A 98 -1.51 -23.05 22.36
CA CYS A 98 -0.59 -23.87 23.14
C CYS A 98 -0.45 -25.24 22.50
N GLN A 99 0.78 -25.58 22.11
CA GLN A 99 1.14 -26.91 21.60
C GLN A 99 2.02 -27.61 22.64
N GLN A 100 1.52 -28.70 23.17
CA GLN A 100 2.26 -29.52 24.14
C GLN A 100 3.30 -30.37 23.43
N TYR A 101 4.52 -30.37 23.96
CA TYR A 101 5.62 -31.21 23.52
C TYR A 101 6.23 -31.93 24.74
N HIS A 102 5.95 -33.22 24.89
CA HIS A 102 6.28 -34.00 26.08
C HIS A 102 5.70 -33.36 27.34
N TYR A 103 6.52 -32.86 28.24
CA TYR A 103 6.16 -32.16 29.49
C TYR A 103 6.42 -30.64 29.44
N THR A 104 6.70 -30.12 28.25
CA THR A 104 6.84 -28.70 27.99
C THR A 104 5.76 -28.24 27.02
N TYR A 105 5.73 -26.95 26.70
CA TYR A 105 4.85 -26.40 25.70
C TYR A 105 5.57 -25.35 24.85
N THR A 106 5.01 -25.12 23.68
CA THR A 106 5.39 -24.03 22.79
C THR A 106 4.12 -23.29 22.40
N CYS A 107 4.17 -21.97 22.43
CA CYS A 107 3.08 -21.15 21.92
C CYS A 107 3.28 -20.89 20.44
N LEU A 108 2.28 -21.24 19.62
CA LEU A 108 2.19 -20.80 18.23
C LEU A 108 1.52 -19.44 18.24
N CYS A 109 2.31 -18.40 18.03
CA CYS A 109 1.83 -17.03 18.08
C CYS A 109 1.17 -16.62 16.77
N PRO A 110 0.08 -15.81 16.81
CA PRO A 110 -0.42 -15.12 15.64
C PRO A 110 0.64 -14.20 15.05
N PRO A 111 0.54 -13.83 13.75
CA PRO A 111 1.61 -13.09 13.03
C PRO A 111 2.07 -11.80 13.70
N LEU A 112 1.19 -11.12 14.43
CA LEU A 112 1.47 -9.84 15.11
C LEU A 112 2.11 -9.98 16.49
N TYR A 113 2.33 -11.21 16.96
CA TYR A 113 2.81 -11.46 18.32
C TYR A 113 4.04 -12.36 18.31
N ALA A 114 4.89 -12.16 19.30
CA ALA A 114 6.11 -12.93 19.52
C ALA A 114 6.36 -13.10 21.03
N GLY A 115 7.43 -13.82 21.36
CA GLY A 115 7.77 -14.15 22.73
C GLY A 115 7.39 -15.59 23.09
N ARG A 116 7.80 -16.04 24.27
CA ARG A 116 7.57 -17.41 24.72
C ARG A 116 6.09 -17.72 24.92
N HIS A 117 5.31 -16.69 25.32
CA HIS A 117 3.89 -16.75 25.60
C HIS A 117 3.05 -15.88 24.66
N CYS A 118 3.62 -15.42 23.53
CA CYS A 118 3.01 -14.45 22.60
C CYS A 118 2.70 -13.11 23.26
N GLU A 119 3.44 -12.73 24.28
CA GLU A 119 3.25 -11.54 25.11
C GLU A 119 3.71 -10.24 24.44
N ASN A 120 4.61 -10.32 23.47
CA ASN A 120 5.20 -9.15 22.81
C ASN A 120 4.51 -8.86 21.48
N VAL A 121 4.11 -7.61 21.27
CA VAL A 121 3.61 -7.16 19.97
C VAL A 121 4.81 -7.01 19.03
N ARG A 122 4.73 -7.67 17.87
CA ARG A 122 5.71 -7.59 16.81
C ARG A 122 5.39 -6.39 15.94
N GLN A 123 6.26 -5.41 15.90
CA GLN A 123 6.14 -4.28 15.00
C GLN A 123 6.94 -4.60 13.72
N GLU A 124 6.25 -4.71 12.60
CA GLU A 124 6.85 -4.93 11.28
C GLU A 124 6.27 -3.94 10.28
N CYS A 125 7.09 -3.52 9.31
CA CYS A 125 6.71 -2.51 8.34
C CYS A 125 5.54 -2.91 7.44
N TRP A 126 5.30 -4.20 7.22
CA TRP A 126 4.19 -4.69 6.43
C TRP A 126 2.82 -4.45 7.09
N TYR A 127 2.77 -4.35 8.43
CA TYR A 127 1.54 -4.08 9.15
C TYR A 127 1.47 -2.61 9.57
N LYS A 128 0.53 -1.87 8.97
CA LYS A 128 0.30 -0.43 9.23
C LYS A 128 1.59 0.39 9.24
N ASN A 129 2.52 0.06 8.34
CA ASN A 129 3.84 0.71 8.20
C ASN A 129 4.64 0.74 9.52
N GLY A 130 4.49 -0.29 10.39
CA GLY A 130 5.14 -0.34 11.71
C GLY A 130 4.76 0.81 12.66
N GLY A 131 3.75 1.60 12.32
CA GLY A 131 3.35 2.83 13.00
C GLY A 131 4.15 4.07 12.59
N CYS A 132 5.08 3.96 11.63
CA CYS A 132 5.84 5.08 11.08
C CYS A 132 4.95 6.00 10.21
N TRP A 133 5.22 7.31 10.28
CA TRP A 133 4.50 8.28 9.47
C TRP A 133 4.88 8.21 7.99
N GLN A 134 6.17 7.97 7.68
CA GLN A 134 6.65 7.92 6.32
C GLN A 134 7.36 6.59 6.03
N TYR A 135 8.66 6.49 6.20
CA TYR A 135 9.41 5.29 5.85
C TYR A 135 9.62 4.38 7.04
N CYS A 136 9.54 3.09 6.79
CA CYS A 136 9.70 2.04 7.78
C CYS A 136 10.75 1.04 7.30
N THR A 137 11.66 0.68 8.20
CA THR A 137 12.66 -0.36 7.96
C THR A 137 12.60 -1.38 9.09
N ASP A 138 12.45 -2.66 8.72
CA ASP A 138 12.48 -3.76 9.68
C ASP A 138 13.89 -3.93 10.23
N THR A 139 14.01 -3.95 11.56
CA THR A 139 15.29 -4.16 12.21
C THR A 139 15.55 -5.66 12.35
N PRO A 140 16.61 -6.21 11.73
CA PRO A 140 16.95 -7.63 11.85
C PRO A 140 17.10 -8.03 13.32
N ARG A 141 16.40 -9.11 13.72
CA ARG A 141 16.41 -9.67 15.09
C ARG A 141 15.79 -8.80 16.19
N ALA A 142 15.29 -7.62 15.91
CA ALA A 142 14.53 -6.83 16.85
C ALA A 142 13.02 -7.03 16.65
N LEU A 143 12.25 -6.86 17.72
CA LEU A 143 10.78 -6.87 17.66
C LEU A 143 10.23 -5.46 17.33
N SER A 144 11.08 -4.58 16.82
CA SER A 144 10.79 -3.17 16.56
C SER A 144 11.21 -2.79 15.14
N VAL A 145 10.67 -1.69 14.66
CA VAL A 145 11.01 -1.08 13.37
C VAL A 145 11.77 0.22 13.60
N THR A 146 12.51 0.65 12.59
CA THR A 146 13.12 1.98 12.55
C THR A 146 12.36 2.84 11.57
N CYS A 147 11.86 4.00 12.02
CA CYS A 147 11.21 4.98 11.16
C CYS A 147 12.23 5.99 10.63
N SER A 148 12.03 6.44 9.40
CA SER A 148 12.77 7.54 8.80
C SER A 148 11.84 8.42 7.96
N CYS A 149 12.30 9.61 7.63
CA CYS A 149 11.50 10.61 6.96
C CYS A 149 11.98 10.86 5.52
N ALA A 150 11.06 11.30 4.67
CA ALA A 150 11.36 11.75 3.31
C ALA A 150 12.18 13.03 3.36
N ASN A 151 12.84 13.35 2.25
CA ASN A 151 13.61 14.57 2.13
C ASN A 151 12.76 15.82 2.43
N GLY A 152 13.36 16.74 3.18
CA GLY A 152 12.68 17.95 3.63
C GLY A 152 11.84 17.76 4.89
N TYR A 153 11.93 16.59 5.52
CA TYR A 153 11.32 16.29 6.82
C TYR A 153 12.37 15.86 7.83
N THR A 154 12.08 16.06 9.12
CA THR A 154 12.88 15.57 10.26
C THR A 154 12.03 14.65 11.12
N LEU A 155 12.66 13.60 11.65
CA LEU A 155 12.02 12.69 12.58
C LEU A 155 11.85 13.40 13.94
N GLU A 156 10.64 13.34 14.49
CA GLU A 156 10.33 13.90 15.81
C GLU A 156 10.87 13.01 16.94
N GLU A 157 10.84 13.53 18.18
CA GLU A 157 11.33 12.84 19.38
C GLU A 157 10.60 11.52 19.67
N ASP A 158 9.36 11.37 19.18
CA ASP A 158 8.58 10.14 19.34
C ASP A 158 9.13 8.97 18.48
N GLY A 159 10.11 9.25 17.61
CA GLY A 159 10.73 8.28 16.71
C GLY A 159 9.81 7.73 15.62
N LYS A 160 8.65 8.36 15.36
CA LYS A 160 7.63 7.88 14.40
C LYS A 160 7.11 8.96 13.48
N LYS A 161 6.92 10.18 13.99
CA LYS A 161 6.37 11.32 13.24
C LYS A 161 7.46 12.03 12.46
N CYS A 162 7.07 12.62 11.33
CA CYS A 162 7.95 13.40 10.47
C CYS A 162 7.42 14.83 10.35
N ALA A 163 8.20 15.80 10.82
CA ALA A 163 7.88 17.21 10.73
C ALA A 163 8.55 17.87 9.53
N PRO A 164 7.90 18.81 8.81
CA PRO A 164 8.53 19.56 7.74
C PRO A 164 9.75 20.35 8.21
N ALA A 165 10.91 20.13 7.60
CA ALA A 165 12.17 20.82 7.89
C ALA A 165 12.49 21.94 6.89
N VAL A 166 11.84 21.94 5.73
CA VAL A 166 12.00 22.94 4.67
C VAL A 166 10.65 23.58 4.32
N LYS A 167 10.70 24.73 3.66
CA LYS A 167 9.48 25.48 3.30
C LYS A 167 8.54 24.73 2.35
N PHE A 168 9.09 23.94 1.43
CA PHE A 168 8.36 23.21 0.41
C PHE A 168 8.81 21.74 0.35
N PRO A 169 8.51 20.92 1.36
CA PRO A 169 8.82 19.50 1.32
C PRO A 169 7.91 18.78 0.32
N CYS A 170 8.23 17.52 0.00
CA CYS A 170 7.38 16.72 -0.89
C CYS A 170 6.01 16.43 -0.27
N GLY A 171 5.01 16.19 -1.11
CA GLY A 171 3.71 15.65 -0.71
C GLY A 171 2.77 16.60 0.03
N LEU A 172 3.07 17.90 0.13
CA LEU A 172 2.16 18.89 0.71
C LEU A 172 1.46 19.72 -0.37
N THR A 173 0.18 20.05 -0.13
CA THR A 173 -0.62 20.92 -0.98
C THR A 173 -0.71 22.34 -0.41
N ALA A 174 -1.12 23.30 -1.23
CA ALA A 174 -1.43 24.66 -0.75
C ALA A 174 -2.60 24.59 0.25
N GLY A 175 -2.41 25.17 1.43
CA GLY A 175 -3.43 25.11 2.51
C GLY A 175 -3.17 24.03 3.56
N SER A 176 -2.37 23.00 3.31
CA SER A 176 -2.02 21.98 4.31
C SER A 176 -1.37 22.56 5.58
N SER A 177 -0.76 23.73 5.48
CA SER A 177 -0.15 24.42 6.63
C SER A 177 -1.17 25.03 7.60
N ARG A 178 -2.45 25.13 7.22
CA ARG A 178 -3.50 25.74 8.07
C ARG A 178 -4.33 24.73 8.85
N SER A 179 -4.30 23.44 8.49
CA SER A 179 -5.18 22.41 9.05
C SER A 179 -4.46 21.37 9.91
N LEU A 180 -3.20 21.60 10.29
CA LEU A 180 -2.49 20.68 11.21
C LEU A 180 -3.18 20.54 12.58
N LEU A 181 -4.05 21.49 12.97
CA LEU A 181 -4.84 21.42 14.19
C LEU A 181 -6.23 20.79 13.99
N ASP A 182 -6.77 20.78 12.75
CA ASP A 182 -8.12 20.27 12.48
C ASP A 182 -8.14 18.81 12.02
N LEU A 183 -7.03 18.28 11.47
CA LEU A 183 -6.93 16.89 10.97
C LEU A 183 -6.56 15.87 12.05
N GLU A 184 -6.03 16.29 13.20
CA GLU A 184 -5.85 15.39 14.35
C GLU A 184 -7.18 14.92 14.95
N LEU A 185 -8.27 15.68 14.75
CA LEU A 185 -9.61 15.32 15.22
C LEU A 185 -10.37 14.34 14.30
N GLU A 186 -10.09 14.35 12.98
CA GLU A 186 -10.80 13.45 12.05
C GLU A 186 -10.13 12.08 11.88
N SER A 187 -8.81 11.96 12.11
CA SER A 187 -8.11 10.68 11.97
C SER A 187 -8.32 9.72 13.14
N ASP A 188 -8.64 10.26 14.33
CA ASP A 188 -8.90 9.43 15.52
C ASP A 188 -10.35 8.92 15.58
N GLU A 189 -11.29 9.55 14.88
CA GLU A 189 -12.68 9.06 14.82
C GLU A 189 -12.90 7.92 13.81
N LEU A 190 -12.10 7.84 12.75
CA LEU A 190 -12.22 6.75 11.75
C LEU A 190 -11.58 5.43 12.18
N PHE A 191 -10.73 5.42 13.21
CA PHE A 191 -10.06 4.22 13.71
C PHE A 191 -10.73 3.58 14.94
N ASN A 192 -11.81 4.18 15.50
CA ASN A 192 -12.47 3.69 16.72
C ASN A 192 -13.85 3.06 16.51
N THR A 193 -14.27 2.76 15.28
CA THR A 193 -15.57 2.10 15.02
C THR A 193 -15.45 0.58 14.81
N ASP A 194 -14.75 -0.11 15.71
CA ASP A 194 -15.05 -1.52 15.94
C ASP A 194 -14.75 -1.90 17.40
N TYR A 195 -15.79 -2.37 18.07
CA TYR A 195 -15.89 -2.82 19.46
C TYR A 195 -16.25 -1.75 20.51
N ASN A 196 -17.57 -1.48 20.63
CA ASN A 196 -18.20 -1.56 21.96
C ASN A 196 -19.73 -1.57 21.87
N ILE A 197 -20.29 -2.70 22.24
CA ILE A 197 -21.71 -2.87 22.56
C ILE A 197 -21.90 -2.56 24.05
N THR A 198 -22.88 -1.69 24.32
CA THR A 198 -23.63 -1.43 25.55
C THR A 198 -22.91 -1.01 26.83
N THR A 199 -23.18 0.20 27.28
CA THR A 199 -24.08 0.49 28.39
C THR A 199 -24.37 1.98 28.53
N ARG A 200 -25.67 2.32 28.66
CA ARG A 200 -26.22 3.67 28.89
C ARG A 200 -26.06 4.10 30.36
N SER A 201 -25.76 5.36 30.62
CA SER A 201 -26.63 6.31 31.35
C SER A 201 -26.00 7.70 31.53
N PRO A 202 -26.76 8.80 31.66
CA PRO A 202 -26.36 10.15 31.32
C PRO A 202 -26.19 11.11 32.54
N PRO A 203 -26.26 12.47 32.42
CA PRO A 203 -25.12 13.36 32.63
C PRO A 203 -25.31 14.33 33.83
N SER A 204 -24.27 15.05 34.24
CA SER A 204 -24.44 16.30 35.02
C SER A 204 -23.31 17.31 34.82
N ARG A 205 -23.67 18.42 34.26
CA ARG A 205 -23.43 19.88 34.43
C ARG A 205 -22.15 20.37 35.16
N THR A 206 -21.31 21.04 34.41
CA THR A 206 -20.82 22.46 34.43
C THR A 206 -20.29 23.12 35.73
N PRO A 207 -19.69 24.35 35.69
CA PRO A 207 -18.33 24.66 35.23
C PRO A 207 -17.59 25.51 36.28
N THR A 208 -16.30 25.72 36.18
CA THR A 208 -15.69 26.97 36.69
C THR A 208 -14.35 27.32 36.05
N VAL A 209 -14.27 28.58 35.72
CA VAL A 209 -13.21 29.41 35.16
C VAL A 209 -12.12 29.70 36.20
N SER A 210 -10.84 29.72 35.79
CA SER A 210 -9.91 30.76 36.26
C SER A 210 -8.61 30.80 35.44
N LYS A 211 -8.28 32.00 35.02
CA LYS A 211 -7.11 32.48 34.29
C LYS A 211 -5.96 32.86 35.24
N PRO A 212 -4.86 33.51 34.83
CA PRO A 212 -3.51 32.94 34.64
C PRO A 212 -2.46 33.59 35.56
N ARG A 213 -1.23 33.08 35.62
CA ARG A 213 -0.08 33.87 36.12
C ARG A 213 1.20 33.58 35.35
N LYS A 214 1.76 34.65 34.82
CA LYS A 214 3.15 34.79 34.31
C LYS A 214 4.14 34.72 35.49
N LEU A 215 5.32 34.20 35.25
CA LEU A 215 6.57 34.79 35.80
C LEU A 215 7.75 34.42 34.88
N ASN A 216 8.51 35.47 34.57
CA ASN A 216 9.84 35.48 33.97
C ASN A 216 10.85 34.90 34.97
N GLU A 217 11.93 34.33 34.44
CA GLU A 217 13.30 34.72 34.87
C GLU A 217 14.36 34.14 33.95
N THR A 218 15.25 35.02 33.57
CA THR A 218 16.51 34.94 32.86
C THR A 218 17.63 34.32 33.70
N LEU A 219 18.64 33.72 33.04
CA LEU A 219 20.12 33.87 33.30
C LEU A 219 20.86 32.76 32.49
N GLU A 220 21.61 33.17 31.52
CA GLU A 220 23.09 33.41 31.38
C GLU A 220 24.00 32.19 31.28
N LEU A 221 24.63 32.15 30.11
CA LEU A 221 26.05 31.94 29.74
C LEU A 221 26.95 30.96 30.53
N SER A 222 27.52 30.00 29.78
CA SER A 222 29.00 29.86 29.79
C SER A 222 29.52 29.11 28.57
N LEU A 223 30.44 29.77 27.87
CA LEU A 223 31.34 29.23 26.83
C LEU A 223 32.36 28.27 27.48
N SER A 224 32.73 27.23 26.76
CA SER A 224 34.12 26.75 26.77
C SER A 224 34.48 26.11 25.41
N ASN A 225 35.45 26.75 24.78
CA ASN A 225 36.26 26.27 23.67
C ASN A 225 37.12 25.09 24.09
N GLU A 226 37.30 24.10 23.23
CA GLU A 226 38.61 23.45 23.06
C GLU A 226 38.81 22.96 21.63
N THR A 227 39.93 23.39 21.13
CA THR A 227 40.55 23.20 19.81
C THR A 227 41.43 21.95 19.75
N ALA A 228 41.74 21.55 18.53
CA ALA A 228 42.88 20.75 18.01
C ALA A 228 42.63 19.25 17.88
N SER A 229 43.06 18.58 16.83
CA SER A 229 44.13 18.77 15.86
C SER A 229 43.98 17.75 14.72
N ALA A 230 44.45 18.17 13.55
CA ALA A 230 44.61 17.37 12.32
C ALA A 230 45.68 16.28 12.44
N GLN A 231 45.48 15.15 11.83
CA GLN A 231 46.56 14.30 11.33
C GLN A 231 46.23 13.69 9.97
N THR A 232 46.99 14.13 8.99
CA THR A 232 47.22 13.60 7.65
C THR A 232 47.95 12.25 7.69
N MET A 233 47.51 11.28 6.88
CA MET A 233 48.42 10.27 6.33
C MET A 233 47.92 9.71 4.98
N ASN A 234 48.59 10.13 3.96
CA ASN A 234 49.18 9.47 2.77
C ASN A 234 48.52 8.24 2.12
N ASN A 235 48.32 8.44 0.83
CA ASN A 235 48.18 7.45 -0.25
C ASN A 235 49.39 6.44 -0.34
N PRO A 236 49.19 5.27 -0.99
CA PRO A 236 49.81 5.21 -2.33
C PRO A 236 48.96 4.52 -3.41
N SER A 237 49.22 5.05 -4.60
CA SER A 237 48.89 4.62 -5.95
C SER A 237 49.22 3.17 -6.27
N ALA A 238 48.41 2.53 -7.12
CA ALA A 238 48.88 1.48 -8.02
C ALA A 238 48.13 1.55 -9.35
N THR A 239 48.85 1.98 -10.34
CA THR A 239 48.63 1.86 -11.79
C THR A 239 48.82 0.43 -12.28
N MET A 240 48.00 -0.01 -13.23
CA MET A 240 48.34 -0.90 -14.37
C MET A 240 47.06 -1.11 -15.17
N SER A 241 47.00 -0.89 -16.38
CA SER A 241 47.61 -0.99 -17.68
C SER A 241 46.60 -1.59 -18.66
N SER A 242 46.45 -0.89 -19.77
CA SER A 242 45.69 -1.17 -20.99
C SER A 242 46.20 -2.41 -21.75
N GLN A 243 45.29 -3.15 -22.40
CA GLN A 243 45.54 -3.85 -23.69
C GLN A 243 44.22 -4.02 -24.41
N HIS A 244 44.05 -3.44 -25.46
CA HIS A 244 44.12 -3.51 -26.93
C HIS A 244 43.58 -4.80 -27.59
N LEU A 245 42.85 -4.55 -28.71
CA LEU A 245 42.51 -5.33 -29.92
C LEU A 245 41.13 -6.03 -29.89
N GLY A 246 40.29 -5.88 -30.89
CA GLY A 246 40.39 -5.62 -32.31
C GLY A 246 39.02 -5.48 -32.95
N GLY A 247 39.00 -4.69 -33.98
CA GLY A 247 37.80 -4.39 -34.78
C GLY A 247 37.52 -5.46 -35.83
N ILE A 248 36.30 -5.48 -36.32
CA ILE A 248 35.92 -5.99 -37.65
C ILE A 248 34.79 -5.14 -38.21
N LYS A 249 34.94 -4.91 -39.48
CA LYS A 249 34.34 -3.99 -40.45
C LYS A 249 32.87 -4.28 -40.78
N ASN A 250 32.24 -3.19 -41.17
CA ASN A 250 31.26 -2.95 -42.23
C ASN A 250 30.76 -4.17 -43.02
N ASP A 251 29.42 -4.20 -43.23
CA ASP A 251 28.88 -4.32 -44.57
C ASP A 251 27.49 -3.66 -44.68
N THR A 252 27.43 -2.78 -45.65
CA THR A 252 26.28 -2.13 -46.26
C THR A 252 25.43 -3.13 -47.04
N ASN A 253 24.07 -3.05 -46.95
CA ASN A 253 23.28 -3.09 -48.16
C ASN A 253 21.88 -2.47 -48.00
N SER A 254 21.69 -1.54 -48.88
CA SER A 254 20.50 -0.82 -49.31
C SER A 254 19.49 -1.72 -49.95
N SER A 255 18.19 -1.51 -49.70
CA SER A 255 17.19 -1.63 -50.78
C SER A 255 15.95 -0.78 -50.45
N TYR A 256 15.81 0.22 -51.30
CA TYR A 256 14.61 1.05 -51.50
C TYR A 256 13.51 0.19 -52.15
N ILE A 257 12.25 0.33 -51.69
CA ILE A 257 11.09 0.25 -52.55
C ILE A 257 10.14 1.39 -52.20
N SER A 258 10.00 2.29 -53.14
CA SER A 258 8.94 3.30 -53.26
C SER A 258 7.79 2.69 -54.05
N VAL A 259 6.61 3.21 -53.90
CA VAL A 259 5.58 3.58 -54.89
C VAL A 259 4.18 3.52 -54.31
N GLY A 260 3.47 4.61 -54.45
CA GLY A 260 2.09 4.66 -54.89
C GLY A 260 1.23 5.62 -54.10
N GLY A 261 1.16 6.83 -54.62
CA GLY A 261 0.19 7.87 -54.35
C GLY A 261 -1.13 7.61 -55.10
N TYR A 262 -2.11 8.40 -54.71
CA TYR A 262 -3.31 8.94 -55.37
C TYR A 262 -4.17 9.50 -54.25
N GLY A 263 -4.60 10.70 -54.15
CA GLY A 263 -5.24 11.67 -55.02
C GLY A 263 -6.66 11.93 -54.52
N PRO A 264 -7.16 13.18 -54.51
CA PRO A 264 -8.33 13.57 -53.71
C PRO A 264 -9.64 13.59 -54.52
N LEU A 265 -10.79 13.43 -53.86
CA LEU A 265 -12.15 13.74 -54.38
C LEU A 265 -13.05 14.04 -53.18
N GLU A 266 -13.64 15.11 -53.11
CA GLU A 266 -14.64 15.98 -53.71
C GLU A 266 -15.78 16.24 -52.73
N ASN A 267 -16.16 17.49 -52.69
CA ASN A 267 -17.29 18.14 -52.04
C ASN A 267 -18.66 17.50 -52.33
N SER A 268 -19.52 17.51 -51.35
CA SER A 268 -20.95 17.70 -51.63
C SER A 268 -21.60 18.47 -50.46
N ALA A 269 -21.95 19.70 -50.79
CA ALA A 269 -22.88 20.53 -50.08
C ALA A 269 -24.31 20.16 -50.45
N THR A 270 -25.17 20.00 -49.47
CA THR A 270 -26.63 20.21 -49.68
C THR A 270 -27.22 21.01 -48.52
N ASN A 271 -27.72 22.17 -48.93
CA ASN A 271 -28.60 23.08 -48.25
C ASN A 271 -30.00 22.49 -47.98
N MET A 272 -30.67 23.06 -47.04
CA MET A 272 -32.10 23.41 -46.90
C MET A 272 -32.64 22.98 -45.53
N ASN A 273 -33.45 23.67 -44.80
CA ASN A 273 -34.17 24.94 -44.91
C ASN A 273 -34.71 25.32 -43.52
N HIS A 274 -34.88 26.62 -43.32
CA HIS A 274 -35.65 27.28 -42.28
C HIS A 274 -37.07 26.76 -42.07
N THR A 275 -37.54 26.64 -40.83
CA THR A 275 -38.85 27.09 -40.45
C THR A 275 -38.85 27.66 -39.04
N ASN A 276 -39.23 28.95 -38.99
CA ASN A 276 -39.63 29.70 -37.80
C ASN A 276 -40.89 29.12 -37.15
N ARG A 277 -40.94 29.12 -35.83
CA ARG A 277 -42.20 29.44 -35.12
C ARG A 277 -41.92 30.02 -33.73
N THR A 278 -42.34 31.24 -33.55
CA THR A 278 -42.65 32.01 -32.37
C THR A 278 -43.63 31.25 -31.45
N ASP A 279 -43.60 31.30 -30.12
CA ASP A 279 -43.96 32.35 -29.18
C ASP A 279 -44.10 31.82 -27.73
N ASN A 280 -43.72 32.66 -26.79
CA ASN A 280 -44.32 32.94 -25.46
C ASN A 280 -44.33 31.89 -24.34
N GLY A 281 -43.72 32.30 -23.22
CA GLY A 281 -44.18 31.90 -21.90
C GLY A 281 -43.13 32.01 -20.78
N HIS A 282 -43.26 33.05 -20.00
CA HIS A 282 -42.59 33.36 -18.74
C HIS A 282 -42.43 32.17 -17.78
N GLY A 283 -41.23 32.06 -17.21
CA GLY A 283 -40.96 31.23 -16.03
C GLY A 283 -39.56 31.46 -15.52
N TYR A 284 -39.35 32.43 -14.66
CA TYR A 284 -38.14 32.56 -13.87
C TYR A 284 -37.97 31.31 -12.99
N SER A 285 -36.95 30.53 -13.20
CA SER A 285 -36.39 29.69 -12.18
C SER A 285 -34.87 29.82 -12.24
N GLU A 286 -34.38 30.54 -11.28
CA GLU A 286 -33.02 30.59 -10.81
C GLU A 286 -32.63 29.18 -10.38
N SER A 287 -31.91 28.46 -11.21
CA SER A 287 -31.29 27.21 -10.79
C SER A 287 -30.06 26.88 -11.66
N THR A 288 -28.95 26.87 -10.99
CA THR A 288 -27.79 26.01 -11.28
C THR A 288 -26.98 26.30 -12.54
N LEU A 289 -26.15 27.33 -12.47
CA LEU A 289 -24.93 27.51 -13.30
C LEU A 289 -23.71 26.81 -12.69
N ALA A 290 -23.89 25.66 -12.03
CA ALA A 290 -22.79 25.01 -11.31
C ALA A 290 -22.30 23.66 -11.90
N ASP A 291 -22.85 23.18 -13.03
CA ASP A 291 -22.60 21.78 -13.41
C ASP A 291 -22.08 21.54 -14.85
N GLU A 292 -21.52 22.54 -15.53
CA GLU A 292 -21.00 22.36 -16.89
C GLU A 292 -19.47 22.24 -17.01
N HIS A 293 -18.70 22.23 -15.92
CA HIS A 293 -17.25 22.40 -15.99
C HIS A 293 -16.37 21.32 -15.35
N ALA A 294 -16.92 20.18 -14.91
CA ALA A 294 -16.15 19.14 -14.28
C ALA A 294 -16.03 17.90 -15.17
N ARG A 295 -14.83 17.60 -15.69
CA ARG A 295 -14.65 16.56 -16.72
C ARG A 295 -13.24 15.94 -16.82
N ILE A 296 -12.69 15.27 -15.88
CA ILE A 296 -12.26 13.86 -15.94
C ILE A 296 -13.57 13.11 -15.83
N VAL A 297 -13.76 11.94 -16.43
CA VAL A 297 -15.06 11.29 -16.33
C VAL A 297 -15.48 11.27 -14.86
N GLY A 298 -16.50 12.08 -14.48
CA GLY A 298 -16.92 12.24 -13.09
C GLY A 298 -15.94 12.97 -12.15
N GLY A 299 -14.91 13.66 -12.67
CA GLY A 299 -13.93 14.40 -11.87
C GLY A 299 -14.33 15.84 -11.54
N MET A 300 -13.54 16.50 -10.72
CA MET A 300 -13.67 17.89 -10.31
C MET A 300 -12.42 18.69 -10.66
N LEU A 301 -12.51 20.02 -10.65
CA LEU A 301 -11.35 20.89 -10.87
C LEU A 301 -10.29 20.63 -9.79
N CYS A 302 -9.02 20.50 -10.21
CA CYS A 302 -7.90 20.56 -9.29
C CYS A 302 -7.45 22.00 -9.15
N GLU A 303 -7.98 22.71 -8.16
CA GLU A 303 -7.65 24.10 -7.93
C GLU A 303 -6.14 24.32 -7.74
N LEU A 304 -5.68 25.53 -8.01
CA LEU A 304 -4.27 25.89 -7.87
C LEU A 304 -3.71 25.51 -6.50
N GLY A 305 -2.61 24.77 -6.52
CA GLY A 305 -1.92 24.29 -5.32
C GLY A 305 -2.48 22.99 -4.71
N GLN A 306 -3.57 22.41 -5.25
CA GLN A 306 -4.09 21.12 -4.79
C GLN A 306 -3.42 19.91 -5.48
N CYS A 307 -2.80 20.13 -6.66
CA CYS A 307 -2.02 19.12 -7.40
C CYS A 307 -0.65 19.69 -7.80
N PRO A 308 0.19 20.19 -6.85
CA PRO A 308 1.35 21.00 -7.17
C PRO A 308 2.51 20.23 -7.82
N TRP A 309 2.43 18.91 -7.83
CA TRP A 309 3.36 17.99 -8.50
C TRP A 309 2.95 17.65 -9.92
N GLN A 310 1.78 18.12 -10.38
CA GLN A 310 1.32 17.83 -11.72
C GLN A 310 2.22 18.47 -12.76
N VAL A 311 2.59 17.68 -13.77
CA VAL A 311 3.43 18.10 -14.88
C VAL A 311 2.70 17.82 -16.19
N LEU A 312 2.78 18.74 -17.15
CA LEU A 312 2.31 18.57 -18.51
C LEU A 312 3.51 18.46 -19.45
N ILE A 313 3.59 17.37 -20.22
CA ILE A 313 4.70 17.09 -21.12
C ILE A 313 4.32 17.52 -22.54
N ARG A 314 5.18 18.30 -23.18
CA ARG A 314 4.90 18.92 -24.48
C ARG A 314 6.02 18.66 -25.50
N THR A 315 5.59 18.58 -26.76
CA THR A 315 6.49 18.55 -27.95
C THR A 315 7.16 19.91 -28.20
N ILE A 316 8.10 19.94 -29.14
CA ILE A 316 8.73 21.21 -29.62
C ILE A 316 7.71 22.21 -30.15
N ARG A 317 6.59 21.74 -30.71
CA ARG A 317 5.50 22.58 -31.22
C ARG A 317 4.55 23.07 -30.11
N GLY A 318 4.80 22.70 -28.86
CA GLY A 318 3.96 23.06 -27.72
C GLY A 318 2.68 22.20 -27.56
N VAL A 319 2.58 21.14 -28.35
CA VAL A 319 1.44 20.20 -28.23
C VAL A 319 1.66 19.32 -27.00
N ASP A 320 0.67 19.29 -26.11
CA ASP A 320 0.61 18.40 -24.96
C ASP A 320 0.28 16.97 -25.40
N PHE A 321 0.90 15.96 -24.81
CA PHE A 321 0.67 14.58 -25.17
C PHE A 321 0.63 13.61 -23.97
N CYS A 322 1.31 13.93 -22.85
CA CYS A 322 1.31 13.14 -21.63
C CYS A 322 1.35 14.02 -20.38
N GLY A 323 0.98 13.46 -19.27
CA GLY A 323 1.20 13.97 -17.93
C GLY A 323 2.47 13.42 -17.31
N GLY A 324 2.80 13.92 -16.13
CA GLY A 324 3.91 13.45 -15.30
C GLY A 324 3.81 13.95 -13.88
N SER A 325 4.73 13.51 -13.05
CA SER A 325 4.81 13.86 -11.63
C SER A 325 6.19 14.43 -11.30
N LEU A 326 6.25 15.63 -10.75
CA LEU A 326 7.48 16.22 -10.24
C LEU A 326 7.90 15.46 -8.98
N ILE A 327 9.03 14.76 -8.99
CA ILE A 327 9.55 13.97 -7.86
C ILE A 327 10.74 14.65 -7.16
N SER A 328 11.45 15.51 -7.88
CA SER A 328 12.49 16.38 -7.32
C SER A 328 12.63 17.65 -8.18
N ALA A 329 13.56 18.54 -7.86
CA ALA A 329 13.73 19.78 -8.60
C ALA A 329 14.08 19.55 -10.09
N ARG A 330 14.73 18.44 -10.43
CA ARG A 330 15.16 18.14 -11.80
C ARG A 330 14.54 16.90 -12.41
N TRP A 331 13.69 16.17 -11.67
CA TRP A 331 13.20 14.89 -12.12
C TRP A 331 11.69 14.83 -12.17
N VAL A 332 11.19 14.37 -13.30
CA VAL A 332 9.77 14.08 -13.54
C VAL A 332 9.61 12.60 -13.83
N LEU A 333 8.69 11.95 -13.14
CA LEU A 333 8.28 10.58 -13.40
C LEU A 333 7.04 10.57 -14.28
N SER A 334 7.04 9.69 -15.30
CA SER A 334 5.96 9.52 -16.27
C SER A 334 5.90 8.06 -16.74
N ALA A 335 5.08 7.76 -17.73
CA ALA A 335 4.99 6.45 -18.36
C ALA A 335 6.01 6.33 -19.51
N ALA A 336 6.58 5.13 -19.71
CA ALA A 336 7.54 4.88 -20.79
C ALA A 336 6.89 4.95 -22.17
N HIS A 337 5.62 4.50 -22.32
CA HIS A 337 4.90 4.58 -23.59
C HIS A 337 4.75 6.01 -24.12
N CYS A 338 4.81 7.01 -23.26
CA CYS A 338 4.79 8.41 -23.65
C CYS A 338 5.99 8.82 -24.53
N PHE A 339 7.06 8.03 -24.50
CA PHE A 339 8.33 8.36 -25.14
C PHE A 339 8.66 7.49 -26.35
N GLU A 340 7.77 6.57 -26.74
CA GLU A 340 7.98 5.68 -27.89
C GLU A 340 7.99 6.45 -29.22
N ASP A 341 6.90 7.16 -29.49
CA ASP A 341 6.70 7.83 -30.79
C ASP A 341 6.95 9.34 -30.74
N VAL A 342 7.01 9.90 -29.52
CA VAL A 342 7.06 11.34 -29.32
C VAL A 342 8.23 11.72 -28.40
N VAL A 343 9.10 12.61 -28.89
CA VAL A 343 10.22 13.13 -28.09
C VAL A 343 9.74 14.28 -27.21
N PRO A 344 9.83 14.17 -25.87
CA PRO A 344 9.56 15.29 -24.97
C PRO A 344 10.52 16.43 -25.21
N HIS A 345 10.00 17.65 -25.34
CA HIS A 345 10.85 18.84 -25.55
C HIS A 345 10.91 19.70 -24.29
N HIS A 346 9.77 19.93 -23.66
CA HIS A 346 9.70 20.71 -22.43
C HIS A 346 8.52 20.24 -21.58
N VAL A 347 8.60 20.54 -20.31
CA VAL A 347 7.52 20.34 -19.34
C VAL A 347 6.97 21.69 -18.89
N THR A 348 5.69 21.70 -18.51
CA THR A 348 5.04 22.82 -17.84
C THR A 348 4.67 22.37 -16.43
N ILE A 349 5.03 23.16 -15.42
CA ILE A 349 4.80 22.89 -13.99
C ILE A 349 4.06 24.09 -13.40
N GLY A 350 3.08 23.84 -12.50
CA GLY A 350 2.26 24.91 -11.92
C GLY A 350 1.20 25.44 -12.89
N ASP A 351 0.84 24.65 -13.90
CA ASP A 351 -0.16 24.95 -14.93
C ASP A 351 -1.54 24.46 -14.45
N TYR A 352 -2.54 25.32 -14.53
CA TYR A 352 -3.95 25.01 -14.25
C TYR A 352 -4.79 25.12 -15.53
N ASP A 353 -4.62 26.24 -16.27
CA ASP A 353 -5.29 26.52 -17.53
C ASP A 353 -4.27 26.38 -18.67
N LYS A 354 -4.15 25.22 -19.27
CA LYS A 354 -3.14 24.92 -20.30
C LYS A 354 -3.18 25.83 -21.55
N ASN A 355 -4.21 26.67 -21.69
CA ASN A 355 -4.35 27.61 -22.77
C ASN A 355 -3.91 29.04 -22.40
N LEU A 356 -3.75 29.33 -21.12
CA LEU A 356 -3.30 30.62 -20.60
C LEU A 356 -2.07 30.37 -19.72
N ARG A 357 -1.20 31.34 -19.64
CA ARG A 357 -0.05 31.27 -18.76
C ARG A 357 -0.48 31.63 -17.33
N ASP A 358 -0.35 30.69 -16.43
CA ASP A 358 -0.61 30.91 -15.01
C ASP A 358 0.56 31.68 -14.34
N ARG A 359 0.29 32.31 -13.20
CA ARG A 359 1.21 33.26 -12.55
C ARG A 359 2.58 32.69 -12.24
N ASP A 360 2.61 31.46 -11.69
CA ASP A 360 3.83 30.79 -11.24
C ASP A 360 4.19 29.59 -12.13
N GLU A 361 3.63 29.54 -13.33
CA GLU A 361 3.90 28.51 -14.32
C GLU A 361 5.36 28.53 -14.76
N GLN A 362 5.98 27.37 -14.75
CA GLN A 362 7.35 27.17 -15.17
C GLN A 362 7.42 26.26 -16.40
N LYS A 363 8.06 26.76 -17.45
CA LYS A 363 8.36 26.01 -18.66
C LYS A 363 9.84 25.62 -18.67
N ILE A 364 10.15 24.34 -18.54
CA ILE A 364 11.51 23.84 -18.41
C ILE A 364 11.79 22.81 -19.51
N LEU A 365 12.95 22.96 -20.18
CA LEU A 365 13.38 22.03 -21.23
C LEU A 365 13.74 20.67 -20.63
N VAL A 366 13.41 19.61 -21.34
CA VAL A 366 13.88 18.25 -21.05
C VAL A 366 15.29 18.11 -21.64
N LEU A 367 16.22 17.66 -20.82
CA LEU A 367 17.61 17.42 -21.23
C LEU A 367 17.82 15.96 -21.65
N GLN A 368 17.22 15.02 -20.90
CA GLN A 368 17.37 13.59 -21.12
C GLN A 368 16.10 12.84 -20.75
N VAL A 369 15.86 11.72 -21.42
CA VAL A 369 14.72 10.84 -21.23
C VAL A 369 15.23 9.43 -20.94
N PHE A 370 14.64 8.77 -19.95
CA PHE A 370 14.96 7.40 -19.57
C PHE A 370 13.68 6.58 -19.54
N SER A 371 13.56 5.58 -20.39
CA SER A 371 12.56 4.54 -20.26
C SER A 371 13.14 3.36 -19.47
N HIS A 372 12.31 2.68 -18.71
CA HIS A 372 12.76 1.49 -18.00
C HIS A 372 13.31 0.44 -18.96
N PRO A 373 14.48 -0.18 -18.72
CA PRO A 373 15.16 -1.05 -19.69
C PRO A 373 14.38 -2.32 -20.06
N TYR A 374 13.43 -2.72 -19.22
CA TYR A 374 12.56 -3.87 -19.48
C TYR A 374 11.16 -3.46 -19.98
N TYR A 375 10.94 -2.19 -20.31
CA TYR A 375 9.70 -1.77 -20.90
C TYR A 375 9.53 -2.40 -22.29
N LEU A 376 8.39 -3.07 -22.50
CA LEU A 376 7.98 -3.65 -23.77
C LEU A 376 6.62 -3.09 -24.14
N GLY A 377 6.55 -2.29 -25.20
CA GLY A 377 5.33 -1.58 -25.63
C GLY A 377 4.14 -2.49 -25.90
N GLU A 378 4.38 -3.73 -26.30
CA GLU A 378 3.33 -4.70 -26.65
C GLU A 378 2.40 -5.07 -25.46
N TYR A 379 2.95 -5.09 -24.23
CA TYR A 379 2.20 -5.53 -23.04
C TYR A 379 2.11 -4.46 -21.94
N TYR A 380 2.68 -3.26 -22.15
CA TYR A 380 2.77 -2.20 -21.15
C TYR A 380 3.40 -2.63 -19.82
N ASP A 381 4.14 -3.75 -19.78
CA ASP A 381 4.88 -4.11 -18.57
C ASP A 381 6.09 -3.20 -18.41
N HIS A 382 6.40 -2.85 -17.17
CA HIS A 382 7.42 -1.86 -16.84
C HIS A 382 7.19 -0.47 -17.47
N ASP A 383 5.94 -0.06 -17.65
CA ASP A 383 5.56 1.23 -18.24
C ASP A 383 5.86 2.39 -17.28
N ILE A 384 7.13 2.75 -17.18
CA ILE A 384 7.65 3.82 -16.33
C ILE A 384 8.88 4.46 -16.96
N GLY A 385 8.96 5.79 -16.86
CA GLY A 385 10.06 6.56 -17.44
C GLY A 385 10.34 7.83 -16.66
N LEU A 386 11.56 8.36 -16.82
CA LEU A 386 12.07 9.54 -16.15
C LEU A 386 12.47 10.61 -17.15
N LEU A 387 12.20 11.86 -16.82
CA LEU A 387 12.67 13.03 -17.55
C LEU A 387 13.64 13.81 -16.66
N TYR A 388 14.84 14.04 -17.16
CA TYR A 388 15.82 14.92 -16.54
C TYR A 388 15.70 16.34 -17.12
N LEU A 389 15.46 17.32 -16.25
CA LEU A 389 15.22 18.71 -16.63
C LEU A 389 16.52 19.49 -16.76
N ARG A 390 16.59 20.35 -17.76
CA ARG A 390 17.78 21.20 -18.02
C ARG A 390 18.07 22.12 -16.83
N ASN A 391 17.03 22.75 -16.30
CA ASN A 391 17.13 23.66 -15.16
C ASN A 391 16.25 23.09 -14.02
N PRO A 392 16.65 23.30 -12.76
CA PRO A 392 15.81 22.88 -11.64
C PRO A 392 14.51 23.69 -11.60
N ALA A 393 13.41 23.04 -11.28
CA ALA A 393 12.16 23.67 -10.95
C ALA A 393 12.30 24.47 -9.65
N VAL A 394 11.71 25.64 -9.60
CA VAL A 394 11.64 26.47 -8.39
C VAL A 394 10.40 26.06 -7.61
N PHE A 395 10.60 25.56 -6.38
CA PHE A 395 9.48 25.16 -5.55
C PHE A 395 8.74 26.36 -4.97
N GLY A 396 7.44 26.26 -4.99
CA GLY A 396 6.51 27.31 -4.58
C GLY A 396 5.19 26.72 -4.08
N GLU A 397 4.21 27.57 -3.97
CA GLU A 397 2.87 27.16 -3.55
C GLU A 397 2.19 26.24 -4.57
N TYR A 398 2.45 26.45 -5.87
CA TYR A 398 1.84 25.72 -6.99
C TYR A 398 2.78 24.73 -7.69
N SER A 399 4.02 24.63 -7.23
CA SER A 399 5.05 23.74 -7.79
C SER A 399 5.82 23.08 -6.66
N ARG A 400 5.47 21.85 -6.30
CA ARG A 400 6.11 21.06 -5.25
C ARG A 400 6.27 19.61 -5.70
N PRO A 401 7.30 18.90 -5.26
CA PRO A 401 7.43 17.48 -5.57
C PRO A 401 6.41 16.65 -4.78
N ILE A 402 6.03 15.51 -5.33
CA ILE A 402 5.31 14.47 -4.61
C ILE A 402 6.31 13.52 -3.94
N CYS A 403 5.97 12.95 -2.78
CA CYS A 403 6.83 11.97 -2.12
C CYS A 403 6.77 10.62 -2.85
N LEU A 404 7.91 9.95 -2.96
CA LEU A 404 7.98 8.55 -3.40
C LEU A 404 7.76 7.63 -2.20
N PRO A 405 7.00 6.53 -2.33
CA PRO A 405 6.80 5.60 -1.23
C PRO A 405 8.00 4.66 -1.06
N SER A 406 8.28 4.19 0.15
CA SER A 406 9.09 2.98 0.31
C SER A 406 8.35 1.76 -0.27
N PRO A 407 9.05 0.65 -0.60
CA PRO A 407 8.37 -0.55 -1.09
C PRO A 407 7.30 -1.10 -0.15
N SER A 408 7.50 -1.02 1.17
CA SER A 408 6.51 -1.44 2.17
C SER A 408 5.31 -0.50 2.22
N LEU A 409 5.55 0.82 2.22
CA LEU A 409 4.49 1.82 2.20
C LEU A 409 3.69 1.76 0.89
N GLY A 410 4.34 1.63 -0.25
CA GLY A 410 3.66 1.51 -1.54
C GLY A 410 2.73 0.30 -1.61
N ARG A 411 3.15 -0.85 -1.07
CA ARG A 411 2.27 -2.03 -0.95
C ARG A 411 1.06 -1.77 -0.04
N LEU A 412 1.25 -1.05 1.07
CA LEU A 412 0.16 -0.68 1.97
C LEU A 412 -0.85 0.23 1.25
N LEU A 413 -0.36 1.26 0.57
CA LEU A 413 -1.18 2.28 -0.09
C LEU A 413 -1.82 1.82 -1.42
N THR A 414 -1.53 0.61 -1.88
CA THR A 414 -2.14 -0.01 -3.06
C THR A 414 -2.89 -1.30 -2.71
N GLN A 415 -3.35 -1.43 -1.45
CA GLN A 415 -4.28 -2.49 -1.05
C GLN A 415 -5.69 -2.19 -1.56
N GLU A 416 -6.49 -3.23 -1.70
CA GLU A 416 -7.90 -3.11 -2.09
C GLU A 416 -8.65 -2.16 -1.14
N GLY A 417 -9.43 -1.25 -1.72
CA GLY A 417 -10.21 -0.27 -0.98
C GLY A 417 -9.48 1.03 -0.65
N GLU A 418 -8.14 1.08 -0.76
CA GLU A 418 -7.41 2.35 -0.63
C GLU A 418 -7.82 3.32 -1.74
N VAL A 419 -8.03 4.59 -1.38
CA VAL A 419 -8.53 5.60 -2.32
C VAL A 419 -7.40 6.53 -2.74
N GLY A 420 -7.05 6.49 -4.03
CA GLY A 420 -6.11 7.43 -4.63
C GLY A 420 -6.78 8.53 -5.43
N GLN A 421 -6.01 9.55 -5.75
CA GLN A 421 -6.39 10.67 -6.61
C GLN A 421 -5.56 10.64 -7.88
N VAL A 422 -6.23 10.62 -9.02
CA VAL A 422 -5.64 10.83 -10.34
C VAL A 422 -5.89 12.26 -10.75
N SER A 423 -4.89 12.91 -11.38
CA SER A 423 -5.03 14.27 -11.90
C SER A 423 -4.42 14.41 -13.28
N GLY A 424 -4.99 15.30 -14.10
CA GLY A 424 -4.52 15.56 -15.45
C GLY A 424 -5.46 16.42 -16.28
N TRP A 425 -5.12 16.61 -17.56
CA TRP A 425 -5.90 17.36 -18.55
C TRP A 425 -6.50 16.44 -19.63
N GLY A 426 -6.62 15.16 -19.33
CA GLY A 426 -7.11 14.17 -20.28
C GLY A 426 -8.55 14.35 -20.68
N SER A 427 -9.03 13.45 -21.53
CA SER A 427 -10.38 13.49 -22.08
C SER A 427 -11.41 13.23 -20.98
N THR A 428 -12.52 13.91 -21.09
CA THR A 428 -13.59 13.95 -20.11
C THR A 428 -14.68 12.92 -20.37
N ARG A 429 -14.52 12.17 -21.47
CA ARG A 429 -15.34 11.06 -21.91
C ARG A 429 -14.58 10.27 -22.97
N TYR A 430 -14.90 9.01 -23.15
CA TYR A 430 -14.34 8.19 -24.21
C TYR A 430 -14.45 8.90 -25.57
N LEU A 431 -13.32 9.02 -26.30
CA LEU A 431 -13.16 9.78 -27.56
C LEU A 431 -13.53 11.26 -27.46
N GLY A 432 -13.59 11.82 -26.27
CA GLY A 432 -13.87 13.23 -26.02
C GLY A 432 -12.67 14.14 -26.25
N ARG A 433 -12.89 15.45 -26.09
CA ARG A 433 -11.82 16.46 -26.10
C ARG A 433 -11.11 16.49 -24.75
N ALA A 434 -9.80 16.69 -24.77
CA ALA A 434 -9.01 16.91 -23.58
C ALA A 434 -9.49 18.18 -22.83
N SER A 435 -9.37 18.17 -21.51
CA SER A 435 -9.74 19.32 -20.67
C SER A 435 -8.79 20.49 -20.88
N ARG A 436 -9.31 21.70 -20.76
CA ARG A 436 -8.54 22.93 -20.68
C ARG A 436 -7.96 23.12 -19.28
N PHE A 437 -8.75 22.84 -18.26
CA PHE A 437 -8.38 23.00 -16.86
C PHE A 437 -7.89 21.70 -16.26
N LEU A 438 -6.97 21.78 -15.30
CA LEU A 438 -6.50 20.65 -14.54
C LEU A 438 -7.63 20.04 -13.71
N LEU A 439 -7.83 18.76 -13.87
CA LEU A 439 -8.89 18.00 -13.21
C LEU A 439 -8.28 16.95 -12.25
N LYS A 440 -9.10 16.46 -11.32
CA LYS A 440 -8.79 15.34 -10.44
C LYS A 440 -10.00 14.46 -10.22
N VAL A 441 -9.77 13.17 -9.98
CA VAL A 441 -10.79 12.18 -9.62
C VAL A 441 -10.23 11.28 -8.53
N ARG A 442 -11.08 10.84 -7.61
CA ARG A 442 -10.74 9.85 -6.59
C ARG A 442 -11.25 8.49 -7.02
N LEU A 443 -10.36 7.49 -6.98
CA LEU A 443 -10.62 6.14 -7.43
C LEU A 443 -10.15 5.14 -6.36
N PRO A 444 -10.97 4.15 -5.98
CA PRO A 444 -10.54 3.07 -5.11
C PRO A 444 -9.65 2.08 -5.88
N VAL A 445 -8.63 1.57 -5.22
CA VAL A 445 -7.85 0.43 -5.69
C VAL A 445 -8.73 -0.81 -5.62
N VAL A 446 -8.75 -1.62 -6.69
CA VAL A 446 -9.50 -2.87 -6.74
C VAL A 446 -8.58 -4.08 -6.54
N SER A 447 -9.16 -5.21 -6.12
CA SER A 447 -8.38 -6.44 -5.96
C SER A 447 -7.75 -6.89 -7.28
N GLN A 448 -6.62 -7.58 -7.20
CA GLN A 448 -5.93 -8.10 -8.39
C GLN A 448 -6.82 -9.10 -9.14
N GLU A 449 -7.63 -9.87 -8.41
CA GLU A 449 -8.58 -10.84 -8.97
C GLU A 449 -9.68 -10.15 -9.78
N ALA A 450 -10.29 -9.09 -9.23
CA ALA A 450 -11.32 -8.31 -9.92
C ALA A 450 -10.74 -7.62 -11.16
N CYS A 451 -9.52 -7.10 -11.05
CA CYS A 451 -8.81 -6.49 -12.14
C CYS A 451 -8.54 -7.51 -13.28
N THR A 452 -7.98 -8.67 -12.96
CA THR A 452 -7.68 -9.73 -13.93
C THR A 452 -8.97 -10.24 -14.60
N ALA A 453 -10.07 -10.34 -13.86
CA ALA A 453 -11.35 -10.76 -14.41
C ALA A 453 -11.97 -9.72 -15.36
N SER A 454 -11.55 -8.46 -15.30
CA SER A 454 -12.10 -7.36 -16.09
C SER A 454 -11.47 -7.21 -17.48
N THR A 455 -10.34 -7.87 -17.76
CA THR A 455 -9.58 -7.70 -19.01
C THR A 455 -9.04 -9.03 -19.53
N GLU A 456 -8.84 -9.12 -20.84
CA GLU A 456 -8.13 -10.23 -21.49
C GLU A 456 -6.62 -9.99 -21.58
N ASN A 457 -6.17 -8.75 -21.31
CA ASN A 457 -4.76 -8.39 -21.33
C ASN A 457 -4.02 -8.94 -20.11
N VAL A 458 -2.73 -9.19 -20.29
CA VAL A 458 -1.87 -9.71 -19.22
C VAL A 458 -1.62 -8.62 -18.17
N LEU A 459 -2.02 -8.91 -16.93
CA LEU A 459 -1.71 -8.08 -15.77
C LEU A 459 -0.55 -8.68 -14.98
N THR A 460 0.51 -7.91 -14.79
CA THR A 460 1.69 -8.34 -14.04
C THR A 460 1.66 -7.81 -12.59
N GLY A 461 2.56 -8.30 -11.75
CA GLY A 461 2.75 -7.77 -10.40
C GLY A 461 3.25 -6.30 -10.35
N ASN A 462 3.67 -5.76 -11.51
CA ASN A 462 4.09 -4.37 -11.69
C ASN A 462 2.92 -3.41 -11.90
N MET A 463 1.71 -3.93 -11.99
CA MET A 463 0.48 -3.19 -12.26
C MET A 463 -0.50 -3.34 -11.11
N PHE A 464 -1.37 -2.36 -10.97
CA PHE A 464 -2.58 -2.43 -10.15
C PHE A 464 -3.70 -1.67 -10.83
N CYS A 465 -4.94 -1.97 -10.45
CA CYS A 465 -6.11 -1.35 -11.03
C CYS A 465 -6.84 -0.49 -10.01
N ALA A 466 -7.46 0.57 -10.49
CA ALA A 466 -8.34 1.40 -9.69
C ALA A 466 -9.52 1.89 -10.54
N GLY A 467 -10.65 2.10 -9.89
CA GLY A 467 -11.87 2.56 -10.56
C GLY A 467 -13.13 2.02 -9.91
N TYR A 468 -14.26 2.40 -10.48
CA TYR A 468 -15.58 1.93 -10.10
C TYR A 468 -16.13 1.02 -11.20
N SER A 469 -16.80 -0.07 -10.83
CA SER A 469 -17.38 -1.00 -11.80
C SER A 469 -18.60 -0.44 -12.53
N ILE A 470 -19.34 0.49 -11.92
CA ILE A 470 -20.63 1.01 -12.40
C ILE A 470 -20.58 2.52 -12.58
N GLU A 471 -19.85 3.25 -11.72
CA GLU A 471 -19.76 4.70 -11.82
C GLU A 471 -18.85 5.12 -12.96
N ALA A 472 -19.29 6.07 -13.77
CA ALA A 472 -18.47 6.66 -14.83
C ALA A 472 -17.40 7.61 -14.25
N LYS A 473 -16.37 7.04 -13.62
CA LYS A 473 -15.20 7.76 -13.06
C LYS A 473 -13.93 7.01 -13.41
N ASP A 474 -13.04 7.66 -14.15
CA ASP A 474 -11.78 7.05 -14.60
C ASP A 474 -10.78 8.10 -15.08
N ALA A 475 -9.49 7.71 -15.18
CA ALA A 475 -8.48 8.36 -16.01
C ALA A 475 -8.79 8.10 -17.50
N CYS A 476 -8.42 9.03 -18.37
CA CYS A 476 -8.72 8.91 -19.79
C CYS A 476 -7.53 9.33 -20.65
N LYS A 477 -7.68 9.19 -21.98
CA LYS A 477 -6.66 9.57 -22.94
C LYS A 477 -6.18 11.02 -22.70
N GLY A 478 -4.87 11.18 -22.50
CA GLY A 478 -4.22 12.45 -22.16
C GLY A 478 -3.84 12.59 -20.68
N ASP A 479 -4.29 11.67 -19.81
CA ASP A 479 -3.83 11.53 -18.42
C ASP A 479 -2.62 10.56 -18.31
N SER A 480 -2.26 9.88 -19.41
CA SER A 480 -1.11 8.97 -19.53
C SER A 480 0.15 9.56 -18.89
N GLY A 481 0.84 8.78 -18.08
CA GLY A 481 2.03 9.22 -17.34
C GLY A 481 1.73 10.09 -16.12
N GLY A 482 0.49 10.50 -15.93
CA GLY A 482 0.06 11.29 -14.77
C GLY A 482 0.06 10.50 -13.45
N PRO A 483 -0.07 11.20 -12.30
CA PRO A 483 0.01 10.60 -10.98
C PRO A 483 -1.27 9.88 -10.56
N PHE A 484 -1.11 8.70 -9.93
CA PHE A 484 -2.04 8.15 -8.96
C PHE A 484 -1.44 8.38 -7.57
N ALA A 485 -1.99 9.34 -6.86
CA ALA A 485 -1.49 9.83 -5.58
C ALA A 485 -2.38 9.40 -4.44
N VAL A 486 -1.79 8.95 -3.31
CA VAL A 486 -2.53 8.58 -2.10
C VAL A 486 -2.07 9.45 -0.94
N LEU A 487 -3.03 9.97 -0.17
CA LEU A 487 -2.77 10.72 1.05
C LEU A 487 -2.58 9.75 2.21
N TYR A 488 -1.43 9.81 2.86
CA TYR A 488 -1.14 9.02 4.05
C TYR A 488 -0.43 9.88 5.08
N ARG A 489 -0.95 9.91 6.31
CA ARG A 489 -0.35 10.67 7.42
C ARG A 489 0.06 12.10 7.02
N ASN A 490 -0.88 12.81 6.37
CA ASN A 490 -0.72 14.21 5.96
C ASN A 490 0.30 14.47 4.83
N SER A 491 0.82 13.45 4.18
CA SER A 491 1.70 13.57 3.02
C SER A 491 1.16 12.78 1.83
N TRP A 492 1.25 13.34 0.61
CA TRP A 492 0.85 12.67 -0.62
C TRP A 492 2.00 11.86 -1.20
N TYR A 493 1.71 10.61 -1.57
CA TYR A 493 2.64 9.66 -2.14
C TYR A 493 2.26 9.28 -3.55
N LEU A 494 3.24 9.25 -4.45
CA LEU A 494 3.07 8.75 -5.81
C LEU A 494 3.15 7.21 -5.79
N VAL A 495 2.01 6.55 -5.81
CA VAL A 495 1.96 5.09 -5.75
C VAL A 495 1.73 4.44 -7.10
N GLY A 496 1.20 5.21 -8.07
CA GLY A 496 0.95 4.74 -9.44
C GLY A 496 1.21 5.79 -10.50
N VAL A 497 1.50 5.32 -11.71
CA VAL A 497 1.57 6.10 -12.95
C VAL A 497 0.46 5.64 -13.88
N VAL A 498 -0.33 6.54 -14.43
CA VAL A 498 -1.38 6.22 -15.40
C VAL A 498 -0.75 5.54 -16.61
N SER A 499 -1.10 4.30 -16.88
CA SER A 499 -0.54 3.49 -17.95
C SER A 499 -1.53 3.25 -19.08
N TRP A 500 -2.54 2.40 -18.86
CA TRP A 500 -3.50 2.04 -19.88
C TRP A 500 -4.89 1.72 -19.31
N GLY A 501 -5.89 1.51 -20.18
CA GLY A 501 -7.23 1.10 -19.81
C GLY A 501 -8.08 0.79 -21.05
N GLU A 502 -9.04 -0.10 -20.90
CA GLU A 502 -9.97 -0.51 -21.95
C GLU A 502 -11.22 0.38 -21.96
N GLY A 503 -11.13 1.52 -22.65
CA GLY A 503 -12.17 2.54 -22.65
C GLY A 503 -12.11 3.39 -21.38
N CYS A 504 -12.55 4.64 -21.44
CA CYS A 504 -12.55 5.52 -20.27
C CYS A 504 -13.89 5.34 -19.54
N ALA A 505 -13.85 4.86 -18.30
CA ALA A 505 -15.01 4.55 -17.47
C ALA A 505 -16.03 3.62 -18.16
N ALA A 506 -15.55 2.63 -18.90
CA ALA A 506 -16.41 1.60 -19.44
C ALA A 506 -16.90 0.67 -18.32
N GLU A 507 -18.17 0.28 -18.36
CA GLU A 507 -18.79 -0.59 -17.36
C GLU A 507 -18.00 -1.90 -17.21
N GLY A 508 -17.66 -2.27 -15.98
CA GLY A 508 -16.89 -3.47 -15.67
C GLY A 508 -15.40 -3.41 -16.03
N LYS A 509 -14.87 -2.23 -16.40
CA LYS A 509 -13.46 -2.00 -16.72
C LYS A 509 -12.83 -1.05 -15.71
N TYR A 510 -11.52 -1.18 -15.52
CA TYR A 510 -10.75 -0.37 -14.60
C TYR A 510 -9.55 0.27 -15.28
N GLY A 511 -9.11 1.43 -14.78
CA GLY A 511 -7.82 1.99 -15.18
C GLY A 511 -6.67 1.17 -14.61
N VAL A 512 -5.60 1.00 -15.39
CA VAL A 512 -4.39 0.25 -15.01
C VAL A 512 -3.23 1.21 -14.80
N TYR A 513 -2.53 1.03 -13.70
CA TYR A 513 -1.47 1.90 -13.22
C TYR A 513 -0.19 1.12 -12.97
N THR A 514 0.96 1.67 -13.36
CA THR A 514 2.27 1.11 -13.03
C THR A 514 2.54 1.31 -11.53
N ARG A 515 2.89 0.25 -10.83
CA ARG A 515 3.16 0.24 -9.37
C ARG A 515 4.53 0.86 -9.06
N VAL A 516 4.58 2.15 -8.69
CA VAL A 516 5.82 2.92 -8.49
C VAL A 516 6.75 2.28 -7.44
N SER A 517 6.19 1.66 -6.39
CA SER A 517 6.98 1.05 -5.32
C SER A 517 7.94 -0.06 -5.78
N ASN A 518 7.68 -0.68 -6.94
CA ASN A 518 8.54 -1.71 -7.52
C ASN A 518 9.79 -1.13 -8.20
N TYR A 519 9.79 0.18 -8.47
CA TYR A 519 10.82 0.86 -9.26
C TYR A 519 11.66 1.86 -8.47
N ILE A 520 11.49 1.92 -7.15
CA ILE A 520 12.23 2.88 -6.30
C ILE A 520 13.75 2.71 -6.44
N SER A 521 14.26 1.48 -6.52
CA SER A 521 15.69 1.23 -6.73
C SER A 521 16.14 1.76 -8.10
N TRP A 522 15.42 1.41 -9.17
CA TRP A 522 15.74 1.89 -10.52
C TRP A 522 15.71 3.43 -10.63
N ILE A 523 14.70 4.07 -10.02
CA ILE A 523 14.62 5.54 -9.98
C ILE A 523 15.85 6.13 -9.30
N LYS A 524 16.23 5.60 -8.13
CA LYS A 524 17.42 6.06 -7.39
C LYS A 524 18.71 5.84 -8.16
N ASP A 525 18.89 4.65 -8.72
CA ASP A 525 20.09 4.29 -9.47
C ASP A 525 20.24 5.20 -10.71
N THR A 526 19.16 5.45 -11.47
CA THR A 526 19.15 6.34 -12.63
C THR A 526 19.53 7.79 -12.25
N ILE A 527 19.02 8.28 -11.12
CA ILE A 527 19.33 9.62 -10.64
C ILE A 527 20.80 9.73 -10.22
N ILE A 528 21.30 8.76 -9.46
CA ILE A 528 22.71 8.70 -9.01
C ILE A 528 23.66 8.59 -10.20
N GLU A 529 23.35 7.77 -11.19
CA GLU A 529 24.16 7.61 -12.40
C GLU A 529 24.20 8.90 -13.24
N THR A 530 23.12 9.67 -13.24
CA THR A 530 23.02 10.90 -14.05
C THR A 530 23.64 12.11 -13.37
N GLU A 531 23.44 12.30 -12.07
CA GLU A 531 23.90 13.49 -11.33
C GLU A 531 25.21 13.26 -10.58
N GLY A 532 25.68 11.99 -10.50
CA GLY A 532 26.81 11.58 -9.68
C GLY A 532 26.38 11.24 -8.24
N PHE A 533 27.25 10.51 -7.55
CA PHE A 533 27.01 10.13 -6.16
C PHE A 533 27.16 11.36 -5.26
N ASP A 534 26.03 11.91 -4.82
CA ASP A 534 25.95 12.89 -3.74
C ASP A 534 25.15 12.25 -2.60
N GLU A 535 25.76 12.15 -1.41
CA GLU A 535 25.14 11.55 -0.23
C GLU A 535 23.83 12.28 0.16
N SER A 536 23.74 13.58 -0.17
CA SER A 536 22.52 14.37 -0.02
C SER A 536 21.41 13.92 -0.99
N LEU A 537 21.74 13.51 -2.22
CA LEU A 537 20.79 13.00 -3.20
C LEU A 537 20.22 11.63 -2.81
N VAL A 538 21.04 10.76 -2.24
CA VAL A 538 20.59 9.43 -1.77
C VAL A 538 19.59 9.53 -0.62
N GLN A 539 19.77 10.51 0.25
CA GLN A 539 18.84 10.82 1.34
C GLN A 539 17.60 11.60 0.85
N THR A 540 17.66 12.22 -0.34
CA THR A 540 16.60 13.09 -0.87
C THR A 540 15.50 12.34 -1.63
N LEU A 541 15.66 11.07 -1.89
CA LEU A 541 14.77 10.17 -2.61
C LEU A 541 14.37 9.03 -1.68
#